data_cae7915e89bef8256efe5d8ff301f496
#
_entry.id   cae7915e89bef8256efe5d8ff301f496
#
_cell.length_a   1.000
_cell.length_b   1.000
_cell.length_c   1.000
_cell.angle_alpha   90.00
_cell.angle_beta   90.00
_cell.angle_gamma   90.00
#
_symmetry.space_group_name_H-M   'P 1'
#
loop_
_entity.id
_entity.type
_entity.pdbx_description
1 polymer ?
#
loop_
_entity_poly.entity_id
_entity_poly.type
_entity_poly.pdbx_seq_one_letter_code
_entity_poly.pdbx_strand_id
1 'polypeptide(L)'
;TKAINYEMKDELITEKVGCIIAATGYDLMDWTVYEQYGGGKYPDVITSLQYERLLNASGPTGGHIVRPSDGKEPKKIAFIQCVGSRDPSRGRNLCSGFCCMYTAKQAVLTKDHIPDSQSYVFYMDIRAVGKGYDEFTRRAVEEYGTEYIRGRVSKIYPDGNGQYVVMGADTLLGTQVQVTVDMVVLAVGIEASHGAAALAEKLRISYDHYGFFMESHPKLRPVETNTAGVFLAGVCQGTKDIPNSVAQGSAAAAKVLSLFSRDKLQNDPQIAHVDIKRCVDCGKCIKCCPFGAIKEEAFRGQLKAKVIDTVCQGCGVCTSTCPQGAIQLSHATDNEILAEVNTLCQF
;
A
#
# COMPACT_ATOMS: atom_id res chain seq x y z
N THR A 1 16.08 25.33 19.44
CA THR A 1 14.69 25.79 19.29
C THR A 1 13.75 24.79 19.93
N LYS A 2 12.88 25.24 20.84
CA LYS A 2 11.86 24.42 21.51
C LYS A 2 10.64 24.22 20.56
N ALA A 3 10.88 23.78 19.34
CA ALA A 3 9.84 23.62 18.32
C ALA A 3 8.98 22.35 18.55
N ILE A 4 9.50 21.37 19.29
CA ILE A 4 8.78 20.13 19.62
C ILE A 4 8.47 20.15 21.11
N ASN A 5 7.19 20.02 21.46
CA ASN A 5 6.74 19.85 22.83
C ASN A 5 6.54 18.35 23.10
N TYR A 6 7.46 17.73 23.83
CA TYR A 6 7.41 16.31 24.20
C TYR A 6 6.40 15.99 25.32
N GLU A 7 5.84 17.03 25.98
CA GLU A 7 4.85 16.89 27.03
C GLU A 7 3.40 17.07 26.51
N MET A 8 3.23 17.23 25.19
CA MET A 8 1.91 17.30 24.56
C MET A 8 1.10 16.04 24.89
N LYS A 9 -0.13 16.24 25.28
CA LYS A 9 -1.13 15.16 25.46
C LYS A 9 -2.04 15.12 24.26
N ASP A 10 -2.61 13.95 24.00
CA ASP A 10 -3.59 13.76 22.94
C ASP A 10 -4.84 14.59 23.24
N GLU A 11 -5.29 15.34 22.24
CA GLU A 11 -6.53 16.12 22.26
C GLU A 11 -7.42 15.65 21.11
N LEU A 12 -8.67 15.31 21.45
CA LEU A 12 -9.68 14.95 20.45
C LEU A 12 -10.41 16.19 19.98
N ILE A 13 -10.20 16.55 18.70
CA ILE A 13 -10.86 17.67 18.04
C ILE A 13 -11.89 17.12 17.05
N THR A 14 -13.10 17.66 17.06
CA THR A 14 -14.15 17.31 16.10
C THR A 14 -14.29 18.39 15.05
N GLU A 15 -14.04 18.04 13.80
CA GLU A 15 -14.16 18.93 12.65
C GLU A 15 -15.21 18.41 11.65
N LYS A 16 -15.99 19.32 11.07
CA LYS A 16 -16.90 19.00 9.96
C LYS A 16 -16.19 19.25 8.65
N VAL A 17 -15.96 18.21 7.89
CA VAL A 17 -15.24 18.26 6.61
C VAL A 17 -16.15 17.88 5.46
N GLY A 18 -15.90 18.44 4.27
CA GLY A 18 -16.65 18.13 3.05
C GLY A 18 -16.21 16.84 2.37
N CYS A 19 -14.95 16.41 2.58
CA CYS A 19 -14.39 15.14 2.07
C CYS A 19 -13.19 14.71 2.91
N ILE A 20 -12.75 13.48 2.67
CA ILE A 20 -11.57 12.88 3.33
C ILE A 20 -10.64 12.36 2.25
N ILE A 21 -9.34 12.64 2.37
CA ILE A 21 -8.29 12.00 1.57
C ILE A 21 -7.51 11.09 2.51
N ALA A 22 -7.61 9.77 2.31
CA ALA A 22 -6.84 8.80 3.08
C ALA A 22 -5.45 8.66 2.44
N ALA A 23 -4.40 8.93 3.24
CA ALA A 23 -3.00 8.89 2.82
C ALA A 23 -2.12 8.31 3.94
N THR A 24 -2.50 7.16 4.48
CA THR A 24 -1.90 6.55 5.68
C THR A 24 -0.54 5.89 5.43
N GLY A 25 -0.10 5.81 4.17
CA GLY A 25 1.20 5.23 3.83
C GLY A 25 1.24 3.71 3.99
N TYR A 26 2.37 3.21 4.51
CA TYR A 26 2.67 1.79 4.67
C TYR A 26 3.55 1.56 5.91
N ASP A 27 3.64 0.33 6.35
CA ASP A 27 4.63 -0.11 7.32
C ASP A 27 5.61 -1.12 6.69
N LEU A 28 6.81 -1.23 7.26
CA LEU A 28 7.70 -2.31 6.92
C LEU A 28 7.18 -3.60 7.55
N MET A 29 7.21 -4.68 6.80
CA MET A 29 6.93 -5.98 7.37
C MET A 29 7.94 -6.32 8.48
N ASP A 30 7.56 -7.19 9.40
CA ASP A 30 8.49 -7.75 10.37
C ASP A 30 9.54 -8.62 9.65
N TRP A 31 10.74 -8.07 9.45
CA TRP A 31 11.86 -8.70 8.76
C TRP A 31 12.65 -9.66 9.67
N THR A 32 12.42 -9.64 10.98
CA THR A 32 13.07 -10.53 11.94
C THR A 32 12.63 -11.99 11.76
N VAL A 33 11.45 -12.21 11.14
CA VAL A 33 10.96 -13.54 10.78
C VAL A 33 11.83 -14.25 9.73
N TYR A 34 12.73 -13.53 9.06
CA TYR A 34 13.74 -14.09 8.15
C TYR A 34 15.06 -14.31 8.90
N GLU A 35 15.04 -15.22 9.86
CA GLU A 35 16.18 -15.53 10.75
C GLU A 35 17.47 -15.84 9.98
N GLN A 36 17.35 -16.43 8.78
CA GLN A 36 18.48 -16.74 7.90
C GLN A 36 19.25 -15.49 7.43
N TYR A 37 18.65 -14.32 7.49
CA TYR A 37 19.32 -13.05 7.15
C TYR A 37 19.92 -12.34 8.36
N GLY A 38 19.66 -12.84 9.58
CA GLY A 38 20.23 -12.31 10.81
C GLY A 38 19.75 -10.92 11.22
N GLY A 39 18.63 -10.48 10.66
CA GLY A 39 18.01 -9.22 11.01
C GLY A 39 17.57 -9.16 12.47
N GLY A 40 17.83 -8.04 13.14
CA GLY A 40 17.59 -7.89 14.58
C GLY A 40 18.59 -8.66 15.47
N LYS A 41 19.36 -9.59 14.88
CA LYS A 41 20.38 -10.38 15.57
C LYS A 41 21.78 -9.81 15.41
N TYR A 42 22.10 -9.36 14.19
CA TYR A 42 23.42 -8.83 13.86
C TYR A 42 23.34 -7.31 13.71
N PRO A 43 24.18 -6.53 14.41
CA PRO A 43 24.07 -5.07 14.47
C PRO A 43 24.25 -4.39 13.12
N ASP A 44 25.10 -4.92 12.22
CA ASP A 44 25.35 -4.32 10.92
C ASP A 44 24.50 -4.94 9.78
N VAL A 45 23.47 -5.71 10.15
CA VAL A 45 22.40 -6.13 9.25
C VAL A 45 21.18 -5.23 9.50
N ILE A 46 21.01 -4.24 8.65
CA ILE A 46 20.03 -3.17 8.82
C ILE A 46 19.03 -3.14 7.65
N THR A 47 17.91 -2.47 7.84
CA THR A 47 16.94 -2.24 6.76
C THR A 47 17.39 -1.10 5.85
N SER A 48 16.94 -1.10 4.59
CA SER A 48 17.20 0.00 3.66
C SER A 48 16.66 1.35 4.16
N LEU A 49 15.61 1.37 4.97
CA LEU A 49 15.10 2.60 5.58
C LEU A 49 16.06 3.13 6.66
N GLN A 50 16.67 2.25 7.46
CA GLN A 50 17.73 2.62 8.40
C GLN A 50 18.98 3.13 7.65
N TYR A 51 19.34 2.44 6.55
CA TYR A 51 20.44 2.88 5.70
C TYR A 51 20.19 4.26 5.07
N GLU A 52 18.98 4.53 4.62
CA GLU A 52 18.57 5.85 4.11
C GLU A 52 18.75 6.95 5.17
N ARG A 53 18.52 6.62 6.44
CA ARG A 53 18.75 7.56 7.55
C ARG A 53 20.24 7.86 7.77
N LEU A 54 21.13 6.89 7.52
CA LEU A 54 22.58 7.14 7.57
C LEU A 54 23.04 8.05 6.43
N LEU A 55 22.47 7.90 5.23
CA LEU A 55 22.78 8.73 4.06
C LEU A 55 22.31 10.19 4.20
N ASN A 56 21.37 10.46 5.09
CA ASN A 56 20.75 11.77 5.20
C ASN A 56 21.58 12.69 6.11
N ALA A 57 21.89 13.91 5.63
CA ALA A 57 22.63 14.92 6.40
C ALA A 57 21.95 15.30 7.73
N SER A 58 20.61 15.19 7.82
CA SER A 58 19.85 15.36 9.07
C SER A 58 19.68 14.04 9.84
N GLY A 59 20.32 12.97 9.40
CA GLY A 59 20.28 11.66 10.05
C GLY A 59 21.14 11.59 11.31
N PRO A 60 21.15 10.43 11.99
CA PRO A 60 21.83 10.24 13.27
C PRO A 60 23.35 10.42 13.18
N THR A 61 23.92 10.26 11.99
CA THR A 61 25.37 10.33 11.73
C THR A 61 25.77 11.55 10.90
N GLY A 62 24.86 12.50 10.67
CA GLY A 62 25.13 13.69 9.85
C GLY A 62 25.43 13.38 8.38
N GLY A 63 24.92 12.26 7.86
CA GLY A 63 25.15 11.82 6.47
C GLY A 63 26.37 10.91 6.30
N HIS A 64 27.09 10.56 7.38
CA HIS A 64 28.19 9.62 7.31
C HIS A 64 27.68 8.18 7.41
N ILE A 65 28.09 7.35 6.45
CA ILE A 65 27.76 5.93 6.43
C ILE A 65 28.72 5.22 7.39
N VAL A 66 28.20 4.76 8.52
CA VAL A 66 28.98 4.05 9.51
C VAL A 66 28.30 2.78 9.96
N ARG A 67 29.07 1.79 10.34
CA ARG A 67 28.58 0.51 10.90
C ARG A 67 27.96 0.77 12.29
N PRO A 68 26.76 0.28 12.56
CA PRO A 68 26.16 0.39 13.89
C PRO A 68 26.98 -0.26 15.01
N SER A 69 27.75 -1.33 14.71
CA SER A 69 28.51 -2.07 15.70
C SER A 69 29.71 -1.34 16.27
N ASP A 70 30.44 -0.58 15.45
CA ASP A 70 31.73 0.00 15.84
C ASP A 70 31.98 1.42 15.35
N GLY A 71 31.01 2.03 14.63
CA GLY A 71 31.09 3.37 14.10
C GLY A 71 32.08 3.56 12.94
N LYS A 72 32.67 2.48 12.41
CA LYS A 72 33.58 2.57 11.28
C LYS A 72 32.87 2.62 9.96
N GLU A 73 33.53 3.18 8.97
CA GLU A 73 33.08 3.26 7.59
C GLU A 73 33.16 1.88 6.92
N PRO A 74 32.06 1.33 6.37
CA PRO A 74 32.07 0.04 5.67
C PRO A 74 32.71 0.18 4.28
N LYS A 75 33.55 -0.76 3.89
CA LYS A 75 34.16 -0.82 2.55
C LYS A 75 33.41 -1.76 1.61
N LYS A 76 32.75 -2.78 2.13
CA LYS A 76 31.96 -3.73 1.35
C LYS A 76 30.54 -3.82 1.92
N ILE A 77 29.55 -3.60 1.07
CA ILE A 77 28.15 -3.57 1.47
C ILE A 77 27.34 -4.49 0.55
N ALA A 78 26.53 -5.36 1.13
CA ALA A 78 25.59 -6.18 0.38
C ALA A 78 24.17 -5.68 0.54
N PHE A 79 23.48 -5.42 -0.55
CA PHE A 79 22.06 -5.09 -0.61
C PHE A 79 21.25 -6.32 -1.00
N ILE A 80 20.33 -6.74 -0.16
CA ILE A 80 19.52 -7.94 -0.39
C ILE A 80 18.11 -7.51 -0.79
N GLN A 81 17.76 -7.76 -2.05
CA GLN A 81 16.44 -7.41 -2.61
C GLN A 81 15.35 -8.40 -2.19
N CYS A 82 14.10 -7.94 -2.20
CA CYS A 82 12.89 -8.74 -2.02
C CYS A 82 12.82 -9.49 -0.68
N VAL A 83 13.36 -8.93 0.40
CA VAL A 83 13.20 -9.51 1.74
C VAL A 83 11.76 -9.34 2.19
N GLY A 84 10.97 -10.42 2.15
CA GLY A 84 9.53 -10.40 2.46
C GLY A 84 8.63 -9.85 1.37
N SER A 85 9.16 -9.63 0.18
CA SER A 85 8.39 -9.36 -1.04
C SER A 85 8.53 -10.52 -2.01
N ARG A 86 7.47 -10.81 -2.81
CA ARG A 86 7.51 -11.86 -3.82
C ARG A 86 7.93 -13.22 -3.23
N ASP A 87 7.43 -13.51 -2.05
CA ASP A 87 7.71 -14.73 -1.31
C ASP A 87 6.43 -15.56 -1.11
N PRO A 88 6.09 -16.44 -2.07
CA PRO A 88 4.89 -17.28 -1.99
C PRO A 88 4.92 -18.26 -0.80
N SER A 89 6.12 -18.67 -0.36
CA SER A 89 6.26 -19.60 0.76
C SER A 89 5.74 -19.04 2.09
N ARG A 90 5.64 -17.71 2.17
CA ARG A 90 5.09 -16.98 3.32
C ARG A 90 3.79 -16.22 2.99
N GLY A 91 3.13 -16.54 1.86
CA GLY A 91 1.91 -15.87 1.41
C GLY A 91 2.10 -14.43 0.94
N ARG A 92 3.36 -14.00 0.70
CA ARG A 92 3.71 -12.62 0.33
C ARG A 92 4.05 -12.49 -1.15
N ASN A 93 3.04 -12.55 -2.01
CA ASN A 93 3.23 -12.46 -3.46
C ASN A 93 3.47 -11.03 -3.97
N LEU A 94 3.17 -10.02 -3.14
CA LEU A 94 3.25 -8.62 -3.51
C LEU A 94 4.70 -8.18 -3.74
N CYS A 95 4.93 -7.37 -4.79
CA CYS A 95 6.17 -6.62 -4.99
C CYS A 95 6.02 -5.22 -4.39
N SER A 96 6.98 -4.76 -3.62
CA SER A 96 6.96 -3.38 -3.06
C SER A 96 7.05 -2.29 -4.14
N GLY A 97 7.52 -2.61 -5.36
CA GLY A 97 7.44 -1.76 -6.54
C GLY A 97 8.50 -0.66 -6.65
N PHE A 98 9.25 -0.35 -5.60
CA PHE A 98 10.23 0.74 -5.60
C PHE A 98 11.60 0.35 -5.02
N CYS A 99 11.74 -0.87 -4.45
CA CYS A 99 13.00 -1.27 -3.80
C CYS A 99 14.18 -1.38 -4.78
N CYS A 100 13.98 -1.80 -6.02
CA CYS A 100 15.06 -1.84 -7.02
C CYS A 100 15.66 -0.46 -7.25
N MET A 101 14.85 0.57 -7.28
CA MET A 101 15.29 1.94 -7.54
C MET A 101 15.98 2.58 -6.33
N TYR A 102 15.43 2.43 -5.12
CA TYR A 102 16.13 2.99 -3.97
C TYR A 102 17.44 2.25 -3.66
N THR A 103 17.52 0.95 -3.94
CA THR A 103 18.80 0.23 -3.78
C THR A 103 19.83 0.71 -4.79
N ALA A 104 19.48 0.91 -6.06
CA ALA A 104 20.38 1.51 -7.04
C ALA A 104 20.86 2.91 -6.57
N LYS A 105 19.95 3.76 -6.08
CA LYS A 105 20.28 5.06 -5.49
C LYS A 105 21.24 4.92 -4.29
N GLN A 106 20.94 4.01 -3.37
CA GLN A 106 21.76 3.80 -2.19
C GLN A 106 23.16 3.31 -2.55
N ALA A 107 23.29 2.40 -3.53
CA ALA A 107 24.59 1.92 -4.01
C ALA A 107 25.41 3.05 -4.68
N VAL A 108 24.77 3.89 -5.50
CA VAL A 108 25.39 5.10 -6.09
C VAL A 108 25.88 6.05 -5.01
N LEU A 109 25.01 6.44 -4.08
CA LEU A 109 25.37 7.35 -2.98
C LEU A 109 26.44 6.76 -2.05
N THR A 110 26.46 5.44 -1.86
CA THR A 110 27.53 4.77 -1.12
C THR A 110 28.87 5.04 -1.77
N LYS A 111 28.97 4.90 -3.08
CA LYS A 111 30.20 5.14 -3.83
C LYS A 111 30.62 6.61 -3.83
N ASP A 112 29.65 7.54 -3.88
CA ASP A 112 29.89 8.97 -3.78
C ASP A 112 30.46 9.36 -2.40
N HIS A 113 29.92 8.78 -1.32
CA HIS A 113 30.39 9.05 0.05
C HIS A 113 31.68 8.30 0.41
N ILE A 114 31.85 7.09 -0.13
CA ILE A 114 32.97 6.20 0.15
C ILE A 114 33.57 5.72 -1.20
N PRO A 115 34.46 6.48 -1.82
CA PRO A 115 34.95 6.20 -3.19
C PRO A 115 35.62 4.86 -3.37
N ASP A 116 36.24 4.29 -2.34
CA ASP A 116 36.89 2.98 -2.34
C ASP A 116 35.95 1.82 -1.90
N SER A 117 34.67 2.09 -1.71
CA SER A 117 33.68 1.07 -1.37
C SER A 117 33.32 0.18 -2.55
N GLN A 118 32.83 -1.05 -2.24
CA GLN A 118 32.25 -1.99 -3.18
C GLN A 118 30.84 -2.36 -2.73
N SER A 119 29.85 -2.17 -3.60
CA SER A 119 28.46 -2.55 -3.38
C SER A 119 28.10 -3.80 -4.18
N TYR A 120 27.43 -4.75 -3.52
CA TYR A 120 26.89 -5.98 -4.10
C TYR A 120 25.37 -5.98 -3.97
N VAL A 121 24.63 -6.20 -5.05
CA VAL A 121 23.16 -6.25 -5.05
C VAL A 121 22.70 -7.65 -5.42
N PHE A 122 22.15 -8.37 -4.46
CA PHE A 122 21.50 -9.66 -4.72
C PHE A 122 20.03 -9.44 -5.12
N TYR A 123 19.64 -9.87 -6.32
CA TYR A 123 18.33 -9.58 -6.92
C TYR A 123 17.76 -10.79 -7.67
N MET A 124 16.43 -10.84 -7.82
CA MET A 124 15.76 -11.84 -8.66
C MET A 124 15.55 -11.33 -10.09
N ASP A 125 14.98 -10.14 -10.22
CA ASP A 125 14.88 -9.33 -11.43
C ASP A 125 14.82 -7.85 -11.03
N ILE A 126 15.12 -6.95 -11.97
CA ILE A 126 15.05 -5.50 -11.76
C ILE A 126 13.72 -5.00 -12.28
N ARG A 127 12.96 -4.33 -11.42
CA ARG A 127 11.69 -3.68 -11.76
C ARG A 127 11.85 -2.17 -11.73
N ALA A 128 12.51 -1.66 -12.75
CA ALA A 128 12.78 -0.23 -12.97
C ALA A 128 11.71 0.35 -13.90
N VAL A 129 10.48 0.51 -13.39
CA VAL A 129 9.35 0.98 -14.19
C VAL A 129 9.20 2.49 -14.02
N GLY A 130 9.66 3.25 -15.01
CA GLY A 130 9.61 4.70 -15.02
C GLY A 130 10.56 5.31 -16.05
N LYS A 131 10.33 6.56 -16.42
CA LYS A 131 11.19 7.27 -17.37
C LYS A 131 12.58 7.48 -16.76
N GLY A 132 13.62 6.95 -17.42
CA GLY A 132 15.01 7.10 -16.97
C GLY A 132 15.43 6.13 -15.86
N TYR A 133 14.57 5.20 -15.44
CA TYR A 133 14.88 4.29 -14.32
C TYR A 133 15.82 3.15 -14.74
N ASP A 134 15.65 2.64 -15.95
CA ASP A 134 16.55 1.61 -16.51
C ASP A 134 17.95 2.17 -16.70
N GLU A 135 18.04 3.37 -17.27
CA GLU A 135 19.30 4.10 -17.45
C GLU A 135 19.99 4.38 -16.13
N PHE A 136 19.23 4.74 -15.10
CA PHE A 136 19.79 4.97 -13.76
C PHE A 136 20.37 3.68 -13.16
N THR A 137 19.66 2.56 -13.31
CA THR A 137 20.16 1.25 -12.84
C THR A 137 21.41 0.82 -13.61
N ARG A 138 21.43 1.03 -14.94
CA ARG A 138 22.61 0.76 -15.77
C ARG A 138 23.79 1.62 -15.34
N ARG A 139 23.58 2.89 -15.08
CA ARG A 139 24.64 3.79 -14.58
C ARG A 139 25.22 3.32 -13.25
N ALA A 140 24.39 2.81 -12.33
CA ALA A 140 24.88 2.24 -11.06
C ALA A 140 25.86 1.08 -11.28
N VAL A 141 25.69 0.31 -12.36
CA VAL A 141 26.61 -0.78 -12.75
C VAL A 141 27.84 -0.23 -13.47
N GLU A 142 27.64 0.53 -14.56
CA GLU A 142 28.69 0.91 -15.50
C GLU A 142 29.62 2.00 -14.96
N GLU A 143 29.08 3.01 -14.27
CA GLU A 143 29.85 4.16 -13.78
C GLU A 143 30.26 3.99 -12.32
N TYR A 144 29.43 3.37 -11.49
CA TYR A 144 29.67 3.23 -10.05
C TYR A 144 30.20 1.86 -9.64
N GLY A 145 30.31 0.93 -10.59
CA GLY A 145 30.89 -0.39 -10.37
C GLY A 145 30.12 -1.27 -9.41
N THR A 146 28.81 -1.05 -9.26
CA THR A 146 27.95 -1.88 -8.42
C THR A 146 27.80 -3.26 -9.03
N GLU A 147 28.13 -4.30 -8.27
CA GLU A 147 28.00 -5.68 -8.71
C GLU A 147 26.58 -6.21 -8.47
N TYR A 148 25.87 -6.58 -9.53
CA TYR A 148 24.55 -7.18 -9.48
C TYR A 148 24.64 -8.69 -9.64
N ILE A 149 24.30 -9.44 -8.58
CA ILE A 149 24.33 -10.91 -8.52
C ILE A 149 22.89 -11.41 -8.59
N ARG A 150 22.53 -12.06 -9.72
CA ARG A 150 21.18 -12.55 -9.93
C ARG A 150 20.91 -13.84 -9.17
N GLY A 151 20.19 -13.74 -8.06
CA GLY A 151 19.81 -14.91 -7.25
C GLY A 151 19.28 -14.50 -5.88
N ARG A 152 18.84 -15.47 -5.11
CA ARG A 152 18.41 -15.25 -3.73
C ARG A 152 19.53 -15.63 -2.76
N VAL A 153 19.69 -14.80 -1.74
CA VAL A 153 20.54 -15.11 -0.60
C VAL A 153 19.88 -16.23 0.20
N SER A 154 20.64 -17.25 0.53
CA SER A 154 20.19 -18.38 1.35
C SER A 154 20.44 -18.15 2.84
N LYS A 155 21.58 -17.54 3.18
CA LYS A 155 21.98 -17.32 4.57
C LYS A 155 22.98 -16.18 4.69
N ILE A 156 22.92 -15.48 5.84
CA ILE A 156 23.92 -14.50 6.28
C ILE A 156 24.40 -14.92 7.67
N TYR A 157 25.72 -14.90 7.91
CA TYR A 157 26.31 -15.25 9.20
C TYR A 157 27.64 -14.49 9.41
N PRO A 158 28.04 -14.23 10.68
CA PRO A 158 29.30 -13.58 10.98
C PRO A 158 30.49 -14.50 10.63
N ASP A 159 31.58 -13.89 10.11
CA ASP A 159 32.82 -14.59 9.77
C ASP A 159 33.75 -14.80 10.97
N GLY A 160 33.44 -14.21 12.12
CA GLY A 160 34.24 -14.22 13.34
C GLY A 160 35.27 -13.07 13.42
N ASN A 161 35.48 -12.30 12.36
CA ASN A 161 36.42 -11.17 12.29
C ASN A 161 35.70 -9.80 12.23
N GLY A 162 34.41 -9.78 12.51
CA GLY A 162 33.59 -8.56 12.49
C GLY A 162 32.99 -8.23 11.12
N GLN A 163 33.03 -9.19 10.18
CA GLN A 163 32.35 -9.10 8.89
C GLN A 163 31.24 -10.15 8.78
N TYR A 164 30.48 -10.10 7.71
CA TYR A 164 29.39 -11.03 7.43
C TYR A 164 29.60 -11.74 6.11
N VAL A 165 29.37 -13.04 6.12
CA VAL A 165 29.36 -13.86 4.92
C VAL A 165 27.93 -13.94 4.40
N VAL A 166 27.73 -13.48 3.16
CA VAL A 166 26.46 -13.56 2.44
C VAL A 166 26.57 -14.72 1.44
N MET A 167 25.79 -15.77 1.66
CA MET A 167 25.72 -16.95 0.77
C MET A 167 24.46 -16.88 -0.10
N GLY A 168 24.64 -17.18 -1.38
CA GLY A 168 23.56 -17.24 -2.34
C GLY A 168 23.93 -18.07 -3.55
N ALA A 169 23.15 -17.96 -4.61
CA ALA A 169 23.44 -18.53 -5.90
C ALA A 169 23.44 -17.42 -6.95
N ASP A 170 24.38 -17.47 -7.88
CA ASP A 170 24.29 -16.71 -9.11
C ASP A 170 23.60 -17.57 -10.17
N THR A 171 22.36 -17.23 -10.50
CA THR A 171 21.55 -17.98 -11.45
C THR A 171 21.92 -17.72 -12.92
N LEU A 172 22.73 -16.70 -13.20
CA LEU A 172 23.28 -16.45 -14.54
C LEU A 172 24.50 -17.34 -14.78
N LEU A 173 25.37 -17.46 -13.78
CA LEU A 173 26.56 -18.32 -13.85
C LEU A 173 26.30 -19.79 -13.48
N GLY A 174 25.14 -20.08 -12.86
CA GLY A 174 24.80 -21.42 -12.37
C GLY A 174 25.66 -21.89 -11.20
N THR A 175 26.25 -20.96 -10.43
CA THR A 175 27.23 -21.27 -9.37
C THR A 175 26.76 -20.75 -8.01
N GLN A 176 27.29 -21.37 -6.94
CA GLN A 176 27.14 -20.77 -5.60
C GLN A 176 28.07 -19.56 -5.47
N VAL A 177 27.58 -18.53 -4.81
CA VAL A 177 28.32 -17.30 -4.55
C VAL A 177 28.39 -17.06 -3.05
N GLN A 178 29.57 -16.68 -2.60
CA GLN A 178 29.83 -16.28 -1.23
C GLN A 178 30.61 -14.96 -1.23
N VAL A 179 30.07 -13.93 -0.60
CA VAL A 179 30.68 -12.61 -0.51
C VAL A 179 30.82 -12.22 0.96
N THR A 180 32.03 -11.79 1.36
CA THR A 180 32.28 -11.27 2.70
C THR A 180 32.19 -9.75 2.69
N VAL A 181 31.34 -9.19 3.55
CA VAL A 181 30.99 -7.76 3.59
C VAL A 181 31.02 -7.20 5.02
N ASP A 182 31.19 -5.90 5.14
CA ASP A 182 31.20 -5.17 6.42
C ASP A 182 29.79 -4.88 6.92
N MET A 183 28.83 -4.71 6.00
CA MET A 183 27.43 -4.35 6.31
C MET A 183 26.49 -5.03 5.32
N VAL A 184 25.28 -5.35 5.79
CA VAL A 184 24.21 -5.86 4.96
C VAL A 184 22.99 -4.96 5.08
N VAL A 185 22.41 -4.59 3.94
CA VAL A 185 21.21 -3.76 3.83
C VAL A 185 20.08 -4.61 3.26
N LEU A 186 19.01 -4.79 4.04
CA LEU A 186 17.85 -5.58 3.64
C LEU A 186 16.79 -4.68 3.00
N ALA A 187 16.47 -4.92 1.74
CA ALA A 187 15.34 -4.29 1.05
C ALA A 187 14.03 -4.98 1.46
N VAL A 188 13.54 -4.58 2.62
CA VAL A 188 12.39 -5.18 3.30
C VAL A 188 11.09 -4.85 2.57
N GLY A 189 10.19 -5.83 2.49
CA GLY A 189 8.85 -5.69 1.94
C GLY A 189 7.99 -4.73 2.75
N ILE A 190 6.96 -4.20 2.11
CA ILE A 190 5.98 -3.33 2.75
C ILE A 190 4.64 -4.05 2.93
N GLU A 191 3.89 -3.60 3.91
CA GLU A 191 2.51 -4.00 4.18
C GLU A 191 1.64 -2.75 4.43
N ALA A 192 0.34 -2.93 4.42
CA ALA A 192 -0.57 -1.84 4.74
C ALA A 192 -0.26 -1.28 6.13
N SER A 193 -0.45 0.03 6.31
CA SER A 193 -0.15 0.69 7.58
C SER A 193 -0.95 0.08 8.74
N HIS A 194 -0.33 0.04 9.91
CA HIS A 194 -0.99 -0.42 11.13
C HIS A 194 -2.27 0.38 11.37
N GLY A 195 -3.38 -0.32 11.63
CA GLY A 195 -4.68 0.31 11.81
C GLY A 195 -5.44 0.63 10.51
N ALA A 196 -4.91 0.32 9.32
CA ALA A 196 -5.60 0.54 8.05
C ALA A 196 -6.98 -0.13 8.02
N ALA A 197 -7.08 -1.39 8.45
CA ALA A 197 -8.36 -2.11 8.49
C ALA A 197 -9.39 -1.41 9.40
N ALA A 198 -8.99 -0.99 10.61
CA ALA A 198 -9.87 -0.28 11.54
C ALA A 198 -10.30 1.10 11.00
N LEU A 199 -9.42 1.78 10.26
CA LEU A 199 -9.77 3.02 9.57
C LEU A 199 -10.75 2.77 8.41
N ALA A 200 -10.53 1.70 7.63
CA ALA A 200 -11.43 1.31 6.54
C ALA A 200 -12.85 1.04 7.05
N GLU A 201 -12.99 0.34 8.17
CA GLU A 201 -14.29 0.11 8.82
C GLU A 201 -14.98 1.42 9.22
N LYS A 202 -14.23 2.36 9.84
CA LYS A 202 -14.76 3.68 10.22
C LYS A 202 -15.17 4.51 9.03
N LEU A 203 -14.41 4.50 7.94
CA LEU A 203 -14.69 5.21 6.71
C LEU A 203 -15.64 4.46 5.78
N ARG A 204 -15.95 3.19 6.09
CA ARG A 204 -16.77 2.28 5.27
C ARG A 204 -16.25 2.13 3.84
N ILE A 205 -14.94 1.98 3.72
CA ILE A 205 -14.25 1.72 2.45
C ILE A 205 -13.71 0.31 2.42
N SER A 206 -13.53 -0.23 1.21
CA SER A 206 -12.96 -1.56 1.01
C SER A 206 -11.44 -1.55 1.09
N TYR A 207 -10.87 -2.72 1.44
CA TYR A 207 -9.45 -3.00 1.34
C TYR A 207 -9.24 -4.40 0.74
N ASP A 208 -8.06 -4.60 0.15
CA ASP A 208 -7.70 -5.88 -0.47
C ASP A 208 -7.19 -6.91 0.56
N HIS A 209 -6.84 -8.10 0.09
CA HIS A 209 -6.33 -9.17 0.95
C HIS A 209 -4.93 -8.89 1.54
N TYR A 210 -4.23 -7.84 1.08
CA TYR A 210 -2.99 -7.34 1.68
C TYR A 210 -3.23 -6.20 2.66
N GLY A 211 -4.48 -5.75 2.82
CA GLY A 211 -4.88 -4.66 3.72
C GLY A 211 -4.78 -3.25 3.12
N PHE A 212 -4.41 -3.10 1.84
CA PHE A 212 -4.42 -1.80 1.17
C PHE A 212 -5.84 -1.37 0.77
N PHE A 213 -6.14 -0.09 0.90
CA PHE A 213 -7.45 0.44 0.52
C PHE A 213 -7.72 0.27 -0.97
N MET A 214 -8.96 -0.05 -1.30
CA MET A 214 -9.37 -0.25 -2.69
C MET A 214 -10.05 0.98 -3.26
N GLU A 215 -9.64 1.34 -4.48
CA GLU A 215 -10.35 2.29 -5.32
C GLU A 215 -11.67 1.69 -5.84
N SER A 216 -12.60 2.57 -6.18
CA SER A 216 -13.90 2.18 -6.76
C SER A 216 -13.75 1.49 -8.13
N HIS A 217 -12.78 1.92 -8.94
CA HIS A 217 -12.45 1.29 -10.22
C HIS A 217 -11.04 1.68 -10.67
N PRO A 218 -10.15 0.72 -10.98
CA PRO A 218 -8.73 1.00 -11.22
C PRO A 218 -8.45 1.88 -12.44
N LYS A 219 -9.32 1.90 -13.43
CA LYS A 219 -9.15 2.71 -14.65
C LYS A 219 -10.01 3.98 -14.66
N LEU A 220 -11.25 3.90 -14.20
CA LEU A 220 -12.24 4.98 -14.35
C LEU A 220 -12.32 5.88 -13.12
N ARG A 221 -12.04 5.31 -11.93
CA ARG A 221 -12.14 6.01 -10.64
C ARG A 221 -10.96 5.61 -9.73
N PRO A 222 -9.71 5.91 -10.15
CA PRO A 222 -8.50 5.36 -9.52
C PRO A 222 -8.13 6.00 -8.18
N VAL A 223 -8.78 7.10 -7.81
CA VAL A 223 -8.56 7.81 -6.54
C VAL A 223 -9.81 7.91 -5.67
N GLU A 224 -10.97 7.55 -6.20
CA GLU A 224 -12.22 7.51 -5.45
C GLU A 224 -12.41 6.14 -4.81
N THR A 225 -12.98 6.10 -3.62
CA THR A 225 -13.44 4.85 -3.00
C THR A 225 -14.89 4.54 -3.38
N ASN A 226 -15.38 3.38 -2.95
CA ASN A 226 -16.81 3.04 -3.04
C ASN A 226 -17.69 3.89 -2.12
N THR A 227 -17.11 4.66 -1.19
CA THR A 227 -17.83 5.60 -0.33
C THR A 227 -17.64 7.02 -0.86
N ALA A 228 -18.73 7.70 -1.21
CA ALA A 228 -18.70 9.05 -1.75
C ALA A 228 -18.04 10.02 -0.77
N GLY A 229 -17.18 10.91 -1.29
CA GLY A 229 -16.44 11.90 -0.49
C GLY A 229 -15.17 11.38 0.19
N VAL A 230 -14.82 10.09 0.00
CA VAL A 230 -13.57 9.52 0.49
C VAL A 230 -12.66 9.18 -0.69
N PHE A 231 -11.46 9.74 -0.68
CA PHE A 231 -10.45 9.62 -1.74
C PHE A 231 -9.17 8.97 -1.20
N LEU A 232 -8.36 8.41 -2.09
CA LEU A 232 -7.12 7.73 -1.78
C LEU A 232 -5.92 8.45 -2.40
N ALA A 233 -4.83 8.53 -1.65
CA ALA A 233 -3.57 9.09 -2.15
C ALA A 233 -2.36 8.33 -1.60
N GLY A 234 -1.43 7.97 -2.48
CA GLY A 234 -0.16 7.33 -2.13
C GLY A 234 -0.28 5.83 -1.83
N VAL A 235 0.68 5.33 -1.07
CA VAL A 235 0.89 3.88 -0.87
C VAL A 235 -0.24 3.19 -0.09
N CYS A 236 -1.07 3.94 0.61
CA CYS A 236 -2.23 3.35 1.30
C CYS A 236 -3.18 2.58 0.38
N GLN A 237 -3.20 2.90 -0.93
CA GLN A 237 -4.00 2.21 -1.96
C GLN A 237 -3.23 1.03 -2.59
N GLY A 238 -1.91 0.99 -2.46
CA GLY A 238 -1.08 -0.08 -3.01
C GLY A 238 0.33 0.42 -3.29
N THR A 239 1.21 -0.52 -3.58
CA THR A 239 2.63 -0.25 -3.77
C THR A 239 2.89 0.69 -4.94
N LYS A 240 3.61 1.77 -4.71
CA LYS A 240 4.01 2.76 -5.73
C LYS A 240 5.19 3.60 -5.26
N ASP A 241 5.92 4.15 -6.21
CA ASP A 241 7.04 5.05 -5.95
C ASP A 241 6.59 6.49 -5.59
N ILE A 242 7.55 7.36 -5.32
CA ILE A 242 7.29 8.76 -4.96
C ILE A 242 6.61 9.52 -6.11
N PRO A 243 7.09 9.49 -7.37
CA PRO A 243 6.42 10.17 -8.47
C PRO A 243 4.96 9.76 -8.65
N ASN A 244 4.66 8.46 -8.60
CA ASN A 244 3.29 7.95 -8.69
C ASN A 244 2.44 8.34 -7.48
N SER A 245 3.02 8.37 -6.28
CA SER A 245 2.33 8.84 -5.07
C SER A 245 1.95 10.32 -5.15
N VAL A 246 2.86 11.16 -5.67
CA VAL A 246 2.61 12.60 -5.89
C VAL A 246 1.54 12.81 -6.97
N ALA A 247 1.63 12.08 -8.08
CA ALA A 247 0.63 12.15 -9.15
C ALA A 247 -0.76 11.75 -8.64
N GLN A 248 -0.85 10.70 -7.81
CA GLN A 248 -2.11 10.27 -7.22
C GLN A 248 -2.65 11.30 -6.20
N GLY A 249 -1.78 11.92 -5.40
CA GLY A 249 -2.17 13.02 -4.52
C GLY A 249 -2.74 14.20 -5.27
N SER A 250 -2.11 14.58 -6.40
CA SER A 250 -2.62 15.63 -7.29
C SER A 250 -3.97 15.25 -7.91
N ALA A 251 -4.13 13.99 -8.32
CA ALA A 251 -5.39 13.49 -8.86
C ALA A 251 -6.51 13.51 -7.80
N ALA A 252 -6.24 13.09 -6.56
CA ALA A 252 -7.20 13.16 -5.46
C ALA A 252 -7.61 14.62 -5.18
N ALA A 253 -6.66 15.54 -5.13
CA ALA A 253 -6.94 16.97 -4.96
C ALA A 253 -7.80 17.54 -6.10
N ALA A 254 -7.53 17.18 -7.35
CA ALA A 254 -8.33 17.59 -8.50
C ALA A 254 -9.77 17.07 -8.42
N LYS A 255 -9.97 15.85 -7.94
CA LYS A 255 -11.30 15.27 -7.72
C LYS A 255 -12.06 16.00 -6.60
N VAL A 256 -11.38 16.35 -5.51
CA VAL A 256 -11.95 17.17 -4.44
C VAL A 256 -12.38 18.55 -4.95
N LEU A 257 -11.52 19.21 -5.73
CA LEU A 257 -11.86 20.49 -6.35
C LEU A 257 -13.07 20.36 -7.29
N SER A 258 -13.12 19.30 -8.10
CA SER A 258 -14.30 19.02 -8.96
C SER A 258 -15.58 18.80 -8.15
N LEU A 259 -15.48 18.16 -6.97
CA LEU A 259 -16.62 17.99 -6.07
C LEU A 259 -17.11 19.34 -5.54
N PHE A 260 -16.20 20.21 -5.09
CA PHE A 260 -16.55 21.50 -4.48
C PHE A 260 -16.90 22.61 -5.48
N SER A 261 -16.59 22.43 -6.77
CA SER A 261 -16.95 23.39 -7.82
C SER A 261 -18.39 23.27 -8.30
N ARG A 262 -19.17 22.32 -7.78
CA ARG A 262 -20.56 22.08 -8.17
C ARG A 262 -21.53 22.60 -7.10
N ASP A 263 -22.54 23.33 -7.50
CA ASP A 263 -23.61 23.79 -6.61
C ASP A 263 -24.46 22.64 -6.08
N LYS A 264 -24.54 21.55 -6.82
CA LYS A 264 -25.29 20.34 -6.46
C LYS A 264 -24.46 19.10 -6.76
N LEU A 265 -24.47 18.15 -5.84
CA LEU A 265 -23.90 16.81 -6.05
C LEU A 265 -24.95 15.93 -6.73
N GLN A 266 -24.51 15.19 -7.75
CA GLN A 266 -25.34 14.16 -8.36
C GLN A 266 -24.90 12.81 -7.76
N ASN A 267 -25.86 12.11 -7.15
CA ASN A 267 -25.66 10.72 -6.75
C ASN A 267 -25.71 9.81 -7.96
N ASP A 268 -25.05 8.65 -7.86
CA ASP A 268 -25.26 7.55 -8.78
C ASP A 268 -26.75 7.17 -8.74
N PRO A 269 -27.44 7.07 -9.90
CA PRO A 269 -28.85 6.70 -9.93
C PRO A 269 -29.13 5.24 -9.50
N GLN A 270 -28.11 4.43 -9.37
CA GLN A 270 -28.21 3.04 -8.91
C GLN A 270 -28.40 2.97 -7.38
N ILE A 271 -29.49 3.51 -6.88
CA ILE A 271 -29.86 3.46 -5.46
C ILE A 271 -30.90 2.37 -5.20
N ALA A 272 -30.95 1.88 -3.96
CA ALA A 272 -31.99 0.93 -3.54
C ALA A 272 -33.35 1.65 -3.42
N HIS A 273 -34.41 0.94 -3.79
CA HIS A 273 -35.79 1.36 -3.53
C HIS A 273 -36.61 0.24 -2.92
N VAL A 274 -37.63 0.59 -2.16
CA VAL A 274 -38.49 -0.37 -1.44
C VAL A 274 -39.86 -0.44 -2.08
N ASP A 275 -40.31 -1.65 -2.47
CA ASP A 275 -41.71 -1.91 -2.75
C ASP A 275 -42.47 -2.03 -1.42
N ILE A 276 -43.20 -0.95 -1.10
CA ILE A 276 -43.95 -0.82 0.14
C ILE A 276 -45.02 -1.92 0.29
N LYS A 277 -45.58 -2.44 -0.83
CA LYS A 277 -46.58 -3.48 -0.80
C LYS A 277 -46.01 -4.82 -0.35
N ARG A 278 -44.78 -5.11 -0.73
CA ARG A 278 -44.05 -6.34 -0.38
C ARG A 278 -43.31 -6.24 0.95
N CYS A 279 -43.07 -5.05 1.44
CA CYS A 279 -42.35 -4.83 2.69
C CYS A 279 -43.18 -5.26 3.89
N VAL A 280 -42.63 -6.13 4.74
CA VAL A 280 -43.28 -6.66 5.96
C VAL A 280 -42.65 -6.11 7.26
N ASP A 281 -41.86 -5.06 7.16
CA ASP A 281 -41.24 -4.39 8.30
C ASP A 281 -40.39 -5.32 9.22
N CYS A 282 -39.63 -6.24 8.63
CA CYS A 282 -38.79 -7.16 9.41
C CYS A 282 -37.46 -6.54 9.89
N GLY A 283 -37.14 -5.31 9.50
CA GLY A 283 -35.94 -4.57 9.92
C GLY A 283 -34.59 -5.10 9.44
N LYS A 284 -34.53 -6.21 8.70
CA LYS A 284 -33.26 -6.84 8.26
C LYS A 284 -32.44 -5.91 7.39
N CYS A 285 -33.06 -5.19 6.45
CA CYS A 285 -32.38 -4.25 5.57
C CYS A 285 -31.77 -3.05 6.32
N ILE A 286 -32.37 -2.63 7.41
CA ILE A 286 -31.86 -1.55 8.25
C ILE A 286 -30.59 -2.00 8.96
N LYS A 287 -30.62 -3.22 9.52
CA LYS A 287 -29.49 -3.80 10.27
C LYS A 287 -28.30 -4.13 9.37
N CYS A 288 -28.52 -4.55 8.12
CA CYS A 288 -27.47 -4.93 7.21
C CYS A 288 -26.86 -3.75 6.44
N CYS A 289 -27.50 -2.56 6.46
CA CYS A 289 -27.02 -1.41 5.69
C CYS A 289 -25.74 -0.81 6.30
N PRO A 290 -24.57 -0.95 5.67
CA PRO A 290 -23.32 -0.46 6.24
C PRO A 290 -23.26 1.07 6.27
N PHE A 291 -24.13 1.76 5.50
CA PHE A 291 -24.16 3.22 5.38
C PHE A 291 -25.24 3.87 6.22
N GLY A 292 -26.10 3.08 6.90
CA GLY A 292 -27.24 3.62 7.63
C GLY A 292 -28.26 4.33 6.73
N ALA A 293 -28.33 3.96 5.45
CA ALA A 293 -29.18 4.59 4.44
C ALA A 293 -30.63 4.13 4.48
N ILE A 294 -31.03 3.27 5.40
CA ILE A 294 -32.41 2.75 5.48
C ILE A 294 -32.94 3.01 6.88
N LYS A 295 -34.12 3.60 6.95
CA LYS A 295 -34.84 3.88 8.18
C LYS A 295 -36.28 3.34 8.13
N GLU A 296 -36.92 3.26 9.27
CA GLU A 296 -38.38 3.04 9.36
C GLU A 296 -39.12 4.33 9.10
N GLU A 297 -40.19 4.25 8.35
CA GLU A 297 -41.13 5.36 8.12
C GLU A 297 -42.58 4.86 8.18
N ALA A 298 -43.44 5.63 8.80
CA ALA A 298 -44.88 5.29 8.88
C ALA A 298 -45.56 5.48 7.52
N PHE A 299 -46.18 4.44 7.01
CA PHE A 299 -46.98 4.46 5.80
C PHE A 299 -48.35 3.84 6.07
N ARG A 300 -49.40 4.64 6.00
CA ARG A 300 -50.82 4.21 6.24
C ARG A 300 -50.99 3.45 7.56
N GLY A 301 -50.35 3.91 8.62
CA GLY A 301 -50.44 3.29 9.96
C GLY A 301 -49.60 2.04 10.19
N GLN A 302 -48.76 1.65 9.21
CA GLN A 302 -47.80 0.58 9.33
C GLN A 302 -46.38 1.12 9.18
N LEU A 303 -45.42 0.57 9.89
CA LEU A 303 -44.01 0.89 9.69
C LEU A 303 -43.51 0.18 8.42
N LYS A 304 -42.70 0.85 7.62
CA LYS A 304 -42.10 0.35 6.39
C LYS A 304 -40.67 0.84 6.29
N ALA A 305 -39.80 0.05 5.68
CA ALA A 305 -38.45 0.51 5.38
C ALA A 305 -38.49 1.60 4.30
N LYS A 306 -37.70 2.64 4.49
CA LYS A 306 -37.49 3.73 3.52
C LYS A 306 -36.00 3.97 3.32
N VAL A 307 -35.58 4.03 2.07
CA VAL A 307 -34.20 4.38 1.70
C VAL A 307 -34.06 5.90 1.76
N ILE A 308 -32.92 6.35 2.27
CA ILE A 308 -32.47 7.74 2.22
C ILE A 308 -31.57 7.87 1.00
N ASP A 309 -32.11 8.37 -0.10
CA ASP A 309 -31.47 8.40 -1.43
C ASP A 309 -30.10 9.06 -1.42
N THR A 310 -29.95 10.14 -0.66
CA THR A 310 -28.69 10.89 -0.53
C THR A 310 -27.60 10.16 0.25
N VAL A 311 -27.93 9.12 0.99
CA VAL A 311 -27.00 8.31 1.82
C VAL A 311 -26.74 6.95 1.19
N CYS A 312 -27.62 6.47 0.32
CA CYS A 312 -27.49 5.18 -0.34
C CYS A 312 -26.30 5.19 -1.32
N GLN A 313 -25.41 4.20 -1.18
CA GLN A 313 -24.24 4.02 -2.06
C GLN A 313 -24.44 2.90 -3.11
N GLY A 314 -25.65 2.39 -3.29
CA GLY A 314 -25.95 1.40 -4.32
C GLY A 314 -25.28 0.03 -4.14
N CYS A 315 -24.80 -0.31 -2.96
CA CYS A 315 -24.00 -1.54 -2.72
C CYS A 315 -24.75 -2.87 -2.83
N GLY A 316 -26.10 -2.87 -2.84
CA GLY A 316 -26.94 -4.06 -3.04
C GLY A 316 -27.09 -4.99 -1.83
N VAL A 317 -26.40 -4.81 -0.71
CA VAL A 317 -26.49 -5.71 0.46
C VAL A 317 -27.92 -5.90 0.97
N CYS A 318 -28.73 -4.84 0.95
CA CYS A 318 -30.12 -4.88 1.39
C CYS A 318 -31.03 -5.68 0.45
N THR A 319 -30.71 -5.76 -0.86
CA THR A 319 -31.49 -6.52 -1.84
C THR A 319 -31.34 -8.01 -1.60
N SER A 320 -30.09 -8.50 -1.39
CA SER A 320 -29.82 -9.90 -1.09
C SER A 320 -30.31 -10.35 0.29
N THR A 321 -30.41 -9.40 1.25
CA THR A 321 -30.85 -9.69 2.62
C THR A 321 -32.37 -9.72 2.77
N CYS A 322 -33.12 -9.11 1.84
CA CYS A 322 -34.57 -9.00 1.94
C CYS A 322 -35.30 -10.31 1.63
N PRO A 323 -35.93 -11.00 2.61
CA PRO A 323 -36.57 -12.30 2.36
C PRO A 323 -37.83 -12.20 1.51
N GLN A 324 -38.40 -11.02 1.38
CA GLN A 324 -39.62 -10.76 0.58
C GLN A 324 -39.27 -10.24 -0.83
N GLY A 325 -37.98 -10.05 -1.16
CA GLY A 325 -37.56 -9.39 -2.41
C GLY A 325 -38.22 -8.01 -2.58
N ALA A 326 -38.51 -7.33 -1.47
CA ALA A 326 -39.14 -6.00 -1.46
C ALA A 326 -38.18 -4.84 -1.74
N ILE A 327 -36.88 -5.10 -1.81
CA ILE A 327 -35.87 -4.09 -2.09
C ILE A 327 -35.12 -4.51 -3.37
N GLN A 328 -35.02 -3.57 -4.30
CA GLN A 328 -34.27 -3.70 -5.54
C GLN A 328 -33.41 -2.48 -5.78
N LEU A 329 -32.33 -2.61 -6.56
CA LEU A 329 -31.55 -1.47 -7.04
C LEU A 329 -32.18 -0.91 -8.32
N SER A 330 -32.25 0.40 -8.43
CA SER A 330 -32.56 1.07 -9.70
C SER A 330 -31.49 0.70 -10.74
N HIS A 331 -31.86 0.50 -11.97
CA HIS A 331 -30.97 0.06 -13.07
C HIS A 331 -30.30 -1.31 -12.88
N ALA A 332 -30.77 -2.13 -11.94
CA ALA A 332 -30.36 -3.51 -11.72
C ALA A 332 -31.52 -4.32 -11.09
N THR A 333 -32.72 -4.10 -11.53
CA THR A 333 -33.89 -4.89 -11.11
C THR A 333 -33.85 -6.27 -11.76
N ASP A 334 -34.52 -7.26 -11.15
CA ASP A 334 -34.61 -8.62 -11.70
C ASP A 334 -35.11 -8.62 -13.14
N ASN A 335 -36.08 -7.77 -13.48
CA ASN A 335 -36.63 -7.66 -14.81
C ASN A 335 -35.63 -7.07 -15.82
N GLU A 336 -34.84 -6.07 -15.42
CA GLU A 336 -33.79 -5.50 -16.28
C GLU A 336 -32.71 -6.52 -16.55
N ILE A 337 -32.22 -7.21 -15.52
CA ILE A 337 -31.19 -8.26 -15.64
C ILE A 337 -31.69 -9.40 -16.55
N LEU A 338 -32.94 -9.85 -16.36
CA LEU A 338 -33.55 -10.90 -17.22
C LEU A 338 -33.69 -10.41 -18.66
N ALA A 339 -34.03 -9.14 -18.90
CA ALA A 339 -34.12 -8.59 -20.25
C ALA A 339 -32.74 -8.57 -20.95
N GLU A 340 -31.68 -8.19 -20.23
CA GLU A 340 -30.30 -8.24 -20.73
C GLU A 340 -29.87 -9.66 -21.08
N VAL A 341 -30.08 -10.61 -20.17
CA VAL A 341 -29.77 -12.04 -20.40
C VAL A 341 -30.53 -12.59 -21.61
N ASN A 342 -31.84 -12.32 -21.70
CA ASN A 342 -32.65 -12.76 -22.83
C ASN A 342 -32.17 -12.20 -24.15
N THR A 343 -31.74 -10.92 -24.17
CA THR A 343 -31.19 -10.27 -25.37
C THR A 343 -29.86 -10.91 -25.79
N LEU A 344 -28.98 -11.20 -24.83
CA LEU A 344 -27.69 -11.86 -25.08
C LEU A 344 -27.85 -13.32 -25.56
N CYS A 345 -28.91 -14.02 -25.17
CA CYS A 345 -29.17 -15.40 -25.55
C CYS A 345 -29.93 -15.55 -26.90
N GLN A 346 -30.27 -14.44 -27.54
CA GLN A 346 -30.97 -14.46 -28.84
C GLN A 346 -30.00 -14.45 -30.05
N PHE A 347 -28.69 -14.62 -29.83
CA PHE A 347 -27.66 -14.72 -30.87
C PHE A 347 -27.18 -16.15 -31.07
#